data_3ee0db0c33a34ff583e217f7916dfd56
#
_entry.id   3ee0db0c33a34ff583e217f7916dfd56
#
_cell.length_a   1.000
_cell.length_b   1.000
_cell.length_c   1.000
_cell.angle_alpha   90.00
_cell.angle_beta   90.00
_cell.angle_gamma   90.00
#
_symmetry.space_group_name_H-M   'P 1'
#
loop_
_entity.id
_entity.type
_entity.pdbx_description
1 polymer ?
#
loop_
_entity_poly.entity_id
_entity_poly.type
_entity_poly.pdbx_seq_one_letter_code
_entity_poly.pdbx_strand_id
1 'polypeptide(L)'
;MTSKYTVSLEKIVKEFSLKVLNAPAPLAEIMISSNEINRPGLQMAGYYEFFDERRIQIIGKAEESFIGHFTSEKAEQRIRDFFLKKPSAVVVCRDLEFGDKYIEIAKECGIPLLQTGESTSAFSAALIAFLNLNLAPRMTQHGVLVEVYGEGILLMGDSGVGKSETAIELVKRGHRLIADDAVEIRRVSDKSLVGTAPDNIRHFIELRGIGIINASRIFGAGAVKLTEKIDLVINIEQWDVSKQYDRIGLEQQTTELLGLKVPSLTIPVKPGRNLAVIIEVAAMNNRQKKLGYNAAEDLLKKLGMTDDEPEDTTVDPF
;
A
#
# COMPACT_ATOMS: atom_id res chain seq x y z
N MET A 1 -4.17 -11.44 -12.99
CA MET A 1 -3.40 -10.39 -13.72
C MET A 1 -1.94 -10.48 -13.29
N THR A 2 -0.99 -10.60 -14.23
CA THR A 2 0.44 -10.56 -13.89
C THR A 2 0.79 -9.16 -13.44
N SER A 3 1.30 -9.01 -12.21
CA SER A 3 1.82 -7.72 -11.75
C SER A 3 2.97 -7.28 -12.66
N LYS A 4 2.98 -6.00 -13.04
CA LYS A 4 4.11 -5.36 -13.76
C LYS A 4 5.36 -5.33 -12.88
N TYR A 5 5.20 -5.52 -11.59
CA TYR A 5 6.25 -5.43 -10.57
C TYR A 5 6.58 -6.82 -10.05
N THR A 6 7.84 -7.03 -9.72
CA THR A 6 8.36 -8.28 -9.19
C THR A 6 9.14 -8.02 -7.91
N VAL A 7 9.28 -9.04 -7.08
CA VAL A 7 10.12 -9.02 -5.88
C VAL A 7 11.07 -10.21 -5.93
N SER A 8 12.35 -10.00 -5.62
CA SER A 8 13.32 -11.11 -5.60
C SER A 8 13.04 -12.07 -4.43
N LEU A 9 13.30 -13.35 -4.66
CA LEU A 9 13.18 -14.37 -3.62
C LEU A 9 14.16 -14.10 -2.46
N GLU A 10 15.31 -13.48 -2.75
CA GLU A 10 16.27 -13.04 -1.73
C GLU A 10 15.63 -12.10 -0.69
N LYS A 11 14.83 -11.13 -1.17
CA LYS A 11 14.13 -10.19 -0.29
C LYS A 11 13.11 -10.89 0.60
N ILE A 12 12.40 -11.89 0.06
CA ILE A 12 11.45 -12.71 0.81
C ILE A 12 12.18 -13.55 1.87
N VAL A 13 13.28 -14.18 1.48
CA VAL A 13 14.11 -14.98 2.41
C VAL A 13 14.64 -14.14 3.57
N LYS A 14 15.12 -12.93 3.29
CA LYS A 14 15.62 -11.99 4.32
C LYS A 14 14.49 -11.51 5.23
N GLU A 15 13.35 -11.12 4.67
CA GLU A 15 12.21 -10.60 5.45
C GLU A 15 11.68 -11.62 6.45
N PHE A 16 11.52 -12.86 6.02
CA PHE A 16 10.94 -13.92 6.83
C PHE A 16 11.98 -14.85 7.48
N SER A 17 13.28 -14.56 7.34
CA SER A 17 14.39 -15.37 7.86
C SER A 17 14.26 -16.85 7.46
N LEU A 18 13.91 -17.10 6.18
CA LEU A 18 13.69 -18.47 5.69
C LEU A 18 15.00 -19.23 5.56
N LYS A 19 14.99 -20.50 5.95
CA LYS A 19 16.09 -21.42 5.68
C LYS A 19 16.01 -21.90 4.23
N VAL A 20 17.11 -21.81 3.49
CA VAL A 20 17.21 -22.27 2.11
C VAL A 20 17.61 -23.72 2.09
N LEU A 21 16.74 -24.61 1.61
CA LEU A 21 17.02 -26.04 1.42
C LEU A 21 17.58 -26.32 0.02
N ASN A 22 17.07 -25.59 -1.00
CA ASN A 22 17.58 -25.63 -2.36
C ASN A 22 17.36 -24.28 -3.05
N ALA A 23 18.36 -23.85 -3.83
CA ALA A 23 18.28 -22.68 -4.70
C ALA A 23 18.95 -23.03 -6.05
N PRO A 24 18.20 -23.14 -7.15
CA PRO A 24 18.74 -23.50 -8.47
C PRO A 24 19.50 -22.36 -9.14
N ALA A 25 19.32 -21.11 -8.66
CA ALA A 25 19.99 -19.90 -9.13
C ALA A 25 20.20 -18.96 -7.94
N PRO A 26 21.01 -17.88 -8.08
CA PRO A 26 21.08 -16.84 -7.06
C PRO A 26 19.68 -16.31 -6.70
N LEU A 27 19.36 -16.26 -5.40
CA LEU A 27 18.02 -15.85 -4.94
C LEU A 27 17.61 -14.46 -5.40
N ALA A 28 18.57 -13.58 -5.69
CA ALA A 28 18.33 -12.25 -6.22
C ALA A 28 17.79 -12.27 -7.67
N GLU A 29 18.05 -13.33 -8.43
CA GLU A 29 17.62 -13.49 -9.83
C GLU A 29 16.25 -14.18 -9.94
N ILE A 30 15.80 -14.87 -8.88
CA ILE A 30 14.51 -15.55 -8.86
C ILE A 30 13.44 -14.51 -8.50
N MET A 31 12.60 -14.18 -9.49
CA MET A 31 11.61 -13.10 -9.35
C MET A 31 10.20 -13.65 -9.16
N ILE A 32 9.55 -13.22 -8.09
CA ILE A 32 8.15 -13.52 -7.78
C ILE A 32 7.26 -12.40 -8.34
N SER A 33 6.21 -12.78 -9.08
CA SER A 33 5.30 -11.86 -9.77
C SER A 33 3.83 -12.01 -9.35
N SER A 34 3.49 -13.03 -8.55
CA SER A 34 2.14 -13.25 -8.03
C SER A 34 2.07 -12.88 -6.55
N ASN A 35 1.03 -12.13 -6.18
CA ASN A 35 0.70 -11.87 -4.78
C ASN A 35 -0.17 -12.96 -4.15
N GLU A 36 -0.62 -13.91 -4.95
CA GLU A 36 -1.36 -15.06 -4.48
C GLU A 36 -0.42 -16.20 -4.12
N ILE A 37 -0.82 -16.98 -3.16
CA ILE A 37 -0.15 -18.21 -2.74
C ILE A 37 -1.06 -19.42 -3.00
N ASN A 38 -0.50 -20.62 -2.96
CA ASN A 38 -1.28 -21.86 -3.06
C ASN A 38 -0.83 -22.90 -2.03
N ARG A 39 -1.75 -23.75 -1.62
CA ARG A 39 -1.49 -24.96 -0.85
C ARG A 39 -1.70 -26.15 -1.77
N PRO A 40 -0.64 -26.92 -2.11
CA PRO A 40 -0.66 -27.83 -3.24
C PRO A 40 -1.30 -29.22 -2.91
N GLY A 41 -2.30 -29.28 -2.01
CA GLY A 41 -2.96 -30.54 -1.65
C GLY A 41 -3.59 -31.26 -2.84
N LEU A 42 -4.32 -30.55 -3.71
CA LEU A 42 -4.90 -31.11 -4.92
C LEU A 42 -3.83 -31.52 -5.94
N GLN A 43 -2.77 -30.72 -6.07
CA GLN A 43 -1.66 -31.02 -6.98
C GLN A 43 -0.92 -32.29 -6.55
N MET A 44 -0.73 -32.48 -5.26
CA MET A 44 -0.16 -33.72 -4.71
C MET A 44 -1.09 -34.93 -4.93
N ALA A 45 -2.40 -34.73 -5.04
CA ALA A 45 -3.33 -35.74 -5.45
C ALA A 45 -3.31 -36.04 -6.97
N GLY A 46 -2.63 -35.20 -7.75
CA GLY A 46 -2.51 -35.33 -9.23
C GLY A 46 -3.48 -34.47 -10.02
N TYR A 47 -4.17 -33.51 -9.39
CA TYR A 47 -5.09 -32.61 -10.06
C TYR A 47 -4.43 -31.23 -10.28
N TYR A 48 -4.25 -30.85 -11.56
CA TYR A 48 -3.50 -29.65 -11.95
C TYR A 48 -4.34 -28.64 -12.75
N GLU A 49 -5.62 -28.86 -12.91
CA GLU A 49 -6.49 -27.84 -13.49
C GLU A 49 -6.46 -26.58 -12.63
N PHE A 50 -6.28 -25.41 -13.24
CA PHE A 50 -6.11 -24.12 -12.57
C PHE A 50 -4.83 -24.00 -11.69
N PHE A 51 -3.84 -24.86 -11.85
CA PHE A 51 -2.54 -24.68 -11.23
C PHE A 51 -1.83 -23.46 -11.86
N ASP A 52 -1.34 -22.56 -11.00
CA ASP A 52 -0.58 -21.40 -11.41
C ASP A 52 0.84 -21.49 -10.82
N GLU A 53 1.82 -21.76 -11.68
CA GLU A 53 3.23 -21.89 -11.34
C GLU A 53 3.86 -20.63 -10.76
N ARG A 54 3.27 -19.45 -11.02
CA ARG A 54 3.76 -18.16 -10.52
C ARG A 54 3.52 -17.98 -9.02
N ARG A 55 2.62 -18.77 -8.43
CA ARG A 55 2.30 -18.68 -7.00
C ARG A 55 3.35 -19.41 -6.18
N ILE A 56 3.74 -18.83 -5.04
CA ILE A 56 4.51 -19.54 -4.04
C ILE A 56 3.62 -20.65 -3.43
N GLN A 57 4.16 -21.86 -3.40
CA GLN A 57 3.46 -23.02 -2.88
C GLN A 57 3.83 -23.23 -1.41
N ILE A 58 2.85 -23.45 -0.53
CA ILE A 58 3.08 -23.58 0.91
C ILE A 58 2.67 -24.98 1.36
N ILE A 59 3.63 -25.74 1.87
CA ILE A 59 3.45 -27.08 2.41
C ILE A 59 3.34 -27.00 3.93
N GLY A 60 2.28 -27.54 4.48
CA GLY A 60 2.04 -27.67 5.91
C GLY A 60 1.75 -29.10 6.31
N LYS A 61 1.31 -29.32 7.55
CA LYS A 61 1.01 -30.65 8.10
C LYS A 61 0.01 -31.46 7.27
N ALA A 62 -0.98 -30.80 6.63
CA ALA A 62 -1.97 -31.50 5.84
C ALA A 62 -1.38 -32.10 4.57
N GLU A 63 -0.55 -31.35 3.86
CA GLU A 63 0.14 -31.78 2.65
C GLU A 63 1.19 -32.86 2.97
N GLU A 64 1.97 -32.66 4.02
CA GLU A 64 2.97 -33.63 4.48
C GLU A 64 2.32 -34.94 4.92
N SER A 65 1.28 -34.88 5.76
CA SER A 65 0.51 -36.06 6.17
C SER A 65 -0.12 -36.78 4.97
N PHE A 66 -0.67 -36.02 4.01
CA PHE A 66 -1.27 -36.62 2.80
C PHE A 66 -0.24 -37.39 1.97
N ILE A 67 0.94 -36.84 1.76
CA ILE A 67 2.04 -37.52 1.04
C ILE A 67 2.51 -38.76 1.84
N GLY A 68 2.55 -38.67 3.16
CA GLY A 68 2.93 -39.79 4.04
C GLY A 68 1.99 -41.02 3.99
N HIS A 69 0.78 -40.89 3.43
CA HIS A 69 -0.14 -42.03 3.21
C HIS A 69 0.23 -42.88 2.00
N PHE A 70 1.11 -42.42 1.12
CA PHE A 70 1.56 -43.20 -0.03
C PHE A 70 2.78 -44.06 0.32
N THR A 71 3.03 -45.11 -0.48
CA THR A 71 4.34 -45.75 -0.47
C THR A 71 5.43 -44.78 -0.88
N SER A 72 6.68 -45.02 -0.42
CA SER A 72 7.80 -44.10 -0.71
C SER A 72 7.93 -43.77 -2.20
N GLU A 73 7.89 -44.79 -3.06
CA GLU A 73 7.98 -44.63 -4.52
C GLU A 73 6.85 -43.74 -5.11
N LYS A 74 5.63 -43.98 -4.64
CA LYS A 74 4.47 -43.20 -5.10
C LYS A 74 4.51 -41.78 -4.57
N ALA A 75 4.96 -41.57 -3.35
CA ALA A 75 5.16 -40.23 -2.77
C ALA A 75 6.23 -39.45 -3.56
N GLU A 76 7.38 -40.07 -3.83
CA GLU A 76 8.46 -39.50 -4.65
C GLU A 76 7.97 -39.14 -6.05
N GLN A 77 7.17 -40.01 -6.71
CA GLN A 77 6.60 -39.73 -8.02
C GLN A 77 5.62 -38.52 -7.96
N ARG A 78 4.77 -38.44 -6.94
CA ARG A 78 3.83 -37.32 -6.77
C ARG A 78 4.55 -35.99 -6.55
N ILE A 79 5.61 -35.97 -5.74
CA ILE A 79 6.45 -34.79 -5.52
C ILE A 79 7.17 -34.41 -6.81
N ARG A 80 7.72 -35.37 -7.55
CA ARG A 80 8.35 -35.14 -8.85
C ARG A 80 7.37 -34.53 -9.87
N ASP A 81 6.18 -35.11 -10.01
CA ASP A 81 5.13 -34.60 -10.92
C ASP A 81 4.74 -33.16 -10.58
N PHE A 82 4.66 -32.86 -9.28
CA PHE A 82 4.39 -31.50 -8.80
C PHE A 82 5.55 -30.54 -9.13
N PHE A 83 6.79 -30.91 -8.87
CA PHE A 83 7.95 -30.06 -9.16
C PHE A 83 8.21 -29.88 -10.65
N LEU A 84 7.84 -30.83 -11.47
CA LEU A 84 7.89 -30.70 -12.95
C LEU A 84 6.93 -29.61 -13.48
N LYS A 85 5.92 -29.18 -12.69
CA LYS A 85 5.08 -28.03 -13.00
C LYS A 85 5.75 -26.68 -12.75
N LYS A 86 7.02 -26.68 -12.28
CA LYS A 86 7.87 -25.50 -12.13
C LYS A 86 7.25 -24.37 -11.27
N PRO A 87 6.76 -24.66 -10.04
CA PRO A 87 6.36 -23.57 -9.15
C PRO A 87 7.51 -22.60 -8.90
N SER A 88 7.18 -21.31 -8.78
CA SER A 88 8.19 -20.24 -8.61
C SER A 88 9.01 -20.39 -7.31
N ALA A 89 8.41 -20.92 -6.25
CA ALA A 89 9.08 -21.35 -5.03
C ALA A 89 8.15 -22.25 -4.20
N VAL A 90 8.76 -23.10 -3.35
CA VAL A 90 8.05 -23.94 -2.38
C VAL A 90 8.58 -23.65 -0.99
N VAL A 91 7.67 -23.42 -0.02
CA VAL A 91 8.01 -23.15 1.38
C VAL A 91 7.37 -24.22 2.27
N VAL A 92 8.21 -24.92 3.02
CA VAL A 92 7.80 -25.91 4.03
C VAL A 92 7.69 -25.22 5.39
N CYS A 93 6.50 -25.24 6.00
CA CYS A 93 6.22 -24.59 7.27
C CYS A 93 6.41 -25.52 8.46
N ARG A 94 6.53 -24.95 9.69
CA ARG A 94 6.60 -25.65 10.98
C ARG A 94 7.84 -26.50 11.18
N ASP A 95 8.92 -26.18 10.48
CA ASP A 95 10.14 -27.01 10.48
C ASP A 95 9.88 -28.51 10.22
N LEU A 96 8.82 -28.80 9.44
CA LEU A 96 8.52 -30.17 9.06
C LEU A 96 9.72 -30.83 8.37
N GLU A 97 10.03 -32.06 8.71
CA GLU A 97 11.06 -32.83 8.02
C GLU A 97 10.61 -33.15 6.59
N PHE A 98 11.06 -32.37 5.65
CA PHE A 98 10.83 -32.61 4.24
C PHE A 98 11.97 -33.52 3.73
N GLY A 99 11.74 -34.82 3.73
CA GLY A 99 12.76 -35.85 3.56
C GLY A 99 13.83 -35.60 2.50
N ASP A 100 15.06 -36.04 2.74
CA ASP A 100 16.23 -35.79 1.89
C ASP A 100 15.97 -36.09 0.40
N LYS A 101 15.23 -37.15 0.10
CA LYS A 101 14.83 -37.52 -1.27
C LYS A 101 14.00 -36.45 -1.97
N TYR A 102 13.12 -35.76 -1.25
CA TYR A 102 12.31 -34.65 -1.85
C TYR A 102 13.17 -33.41 -2.11
N ILE A 103 14.20 -33.21 -1.28
CA ILE A 103 15.19 -32.14 -1.52
C ILE A 103 16.02 -32.47 -2.75
N GLU A 104 16.42 -33.73 -2.95
CA GLU A 104 17.11 -34.16 -4.18
C GLU A 104 16.24 -33.99 -5.42
N ILE A 105 14.97 -34.39 -5.36
CA ILE A 105 14.01 -34.17 -6.46
C ILE A 105 13.85 -32.66 -6.76
N ALA A 106 13.82 -31.80 -5.73
CA ALA A 106 13.76 -30.35 -5.91
C ALA A 106 15.01 -29.82 -6.64
N LYS A 107 16.21 -30.35 -6.31
CA LYS A 107 17.46 -30.02 -7.03
C LYS A 107 17.41 -30.45 -8.48
N GLU A 108 17.03 -31.69 -8.76
CA GLU A 108 16.90 -32.24 -10.11
C GLU A 108 15.89 -31.44 -10.95
N CYS A 109 14.76 -31.07 -10.35
CA CYS A 109 13.74 -30.29 -11.01
C CYS A 109 14.05 -28.78 -11.02
N GLY A 110 15.11 -28.29 -10.36
CA GLY A 110 15.48 -26.90 -10.32
C GLY A 110 14.42 -26.01 -9.62
N ILE A 111 13.89 -26.48 -8.47
CA ILE A 111 12.84 -25.77 -7.72
C ILE A 111 13.45 -25.11 -6.49
N PRO A 112 13.23 -23.78 -6.27
CA PRO A 112 13.58 -23.13 -5.02
C PRO A 112 12.78 -23.75 -3.86
N LEU A 113 13.47 -24.32 -2.89
CA LEU A 113 12.86 -24.96 -1.73
C LEU A 113 13.34 -24.28 -0.45
N LEU A 114 12.40 -23.79 0.33
CA LEU A 114 12.64 -22.99 1.53
C LEU A 114 11.92 -23.62 2.72
N GLN A 115 12.32 -23.24 3.94
CA GLN A 115 11.70 -23.73 5.17
C GLN A 115 11.54 -22.61 6.20
N THR A 116 10.48 -22.69 7.00
CA THR A 116 10.22 -21.80 8.14
C THR A 116 9.62 -22.58 9.32
N GLY A 117 9.96 -22.15 10.55
CA GLY A 117 9.34 -22.66 11.79
C GLY A 117 7.92 -22.14 12.00
N GLU A 118 7.51 -21.09 11.29
CA GLU A 118 6.20 -20.47 11.41
C GLU A 118 5.05 -21.44 11.07
N SER A 119 3.88 -21.19 11.67
CA SER A 119 2.68 -21.91 11.29
C SER A 119 2.23 -21.52 9.87
N THR A 120 1.64 -22.47 9.14
CA THR A 120 1.18 -22.24 7.76
C THR A 120 0.27 -21.03 7.64
N SER A 121 -0.65 -20.83 8.61
CA SER A 121 -1.60 -19.72 8.56
C SER A 121 -0.92 -18.36 8.84
N ALA A 122 -0.03 -18.30 9.83
CA ALA A 122 0.70 -17.08 10.17
C ALA A 122 1.63 -16.67 9.02
N PHE A 123 2.44 -17.60 8.51
CA PHE A 123 3.32 -17.36 7.39
C PHE A 123 2.55 -16.94 6.11
N SER A 124 1.45 -17.65 5.79
CA SER A 124 0.61 -17.29 4.63
C SER A 124 0.07 -15.87 4.70
N ALA A 125 -0.48 -15.47 5.86
CA ALA A 125 -1.03 -14.13 6.04
C ALA A 125 0.06 -13.05 5.91
N ALA A 126 1.22 -13.26 6.53
CA ALA A 126 2.34 -12.35 6.49
C ALA A 126 2.94 -12.24 5.06
N LEU A 127 3.10 -13.38 4.37
CA LEU A 127 3.60 -13.42 3.00
C LEU A 127 2.66 -12.71 2.01
N ILE A 128 1.35 -12.94 2.10
CA ILE A 128 0.36 -12.25 1.26
C ILE A 128 0.42 -10.74 1.49
N ALA A 129 0.48 -10.28 2.74
CA ALA A 129 0.60 -8.87 3.06
C ALA A 129 1.88 -8.25 2.48
N PHE A 130 3.01 -8.94 2.61
CA PHE A 130 4.30 -8.54 2.04
C PHE A 130 4.26 -8.48 0.50
N LEU A 131 3.72 -9.50 -0.15
CA LEU A 131 3.60 -9.56 -1.61
C LEU A 131 2.66 -8.47 -2.13
N ASN A 132 1.51 -8.24 -1.49
CA ASN A 132 0.59 -7.16 -1.85
C ASN A 132 1.28 -5.80 -1.83
N LEU A 133 2.10 -5.52 -0.82
CA LEU A 133 2.83 -4.26 -0.71
C LEU A 133 3.93 -4.13 -1.77
N ASN A 134 4.71 -5.21 -2.01
CA ASN A 134 5.87 -5.16 -2.91
C ASN A 134 5.50 -5.26 -4.40
N LEU A 135 4.40 -5.94 -4.72
CA LEU A 135 3.89 -6.10 -6.10
C LEU A 135 2.80 -5.07 -6.44
N ALA A 136 2.45 -4.17 -5.51
CA ALA A 136 1.45 -3.14 -5.71
C ALA A 136 1.79 -2.26 -6.92
N PRO A 137 0.79 -1.91 -7.75
CA PRO A 137 0.93 -0.85 -8.74
C PRO A 137 1.42 0.43 -8.06
N ARG A 138 2.40 1.08 -8.66
CA ARG A 138 3.03 2.29 -8.11
C ARG A 138 3.29 3.33 -9.19
N MET A 139 3.27 4.59 -8.77
CA MET A 139 3.64 5.74 -9.60
C MET A 139 4.41 6.74 -8.74
N THR A 140 5.18 7.60 -9.36
CA THR A 140 5.77 8.77 -8.71
C THR A 140 4.98 10.00 -9.12
N GLN A 141 4.53 10.77 -8.14
CA GLN A 141 3.79 12.01 -8.34
C GLN A 141 4.62 13.18 -7.82
N HIS A 142 4.79 14.22 -8.64
CA HIS A 142 5.37 15.46 -8.15
C HIS A 142 4.39 16.15 -7.18
N GLY A 143 4.83 16.42 -5.96
CA GLY A 143 4.01 16.98 -4.91
C GLY A 143 4.62 16.80 -3.52
N VAL A 144 3.85 17.15 -2.51
CA VAL A 144 4.22 17.05 -1.10
C VAL A 144 3.18 16.21 -0.37
N LEU A 145 3.60 15.23 0.41
CA LEU A 145 2.71 14.43 1.25
C LEU A 145 2.95 14.75 2.72
N VAL A 146 1.91 15.18 3.40
CA VAL A 146 1.90 15.50 4.82
C VAL A 146 0.76 14.79 5.54
N GLU A 147 0.96 14.46 6.81
CA GLU A 147 -0.12 14.01 7.68
C GLU A 147 -0.61 15.20 8.51
N VAL A 148 -1.90 15.49 8.43
CA VAL A 148 -2.55 16.60 9.13
C VAL A 148 -3.73 16.04 9.93
N TYR A 149 -3.64 16.07 11.26
CA TYR A 149 -4.64 15.50 12.19
C TYR A 149 -5.02 14.04 11.89
N GLY A 150 -4.04 13.23 11.42
CA GLY A 150 -4.27 11.81 11.08
C GLY A 150 -4.84 11.58 9.67
N GLU A 151 -4.98 12.62 8.85
CA GLU A 151 -5.36 12.54 7.44
C GLU A 151 -4.11 12.74 6.56
N GLY A 152 -3.88 11.85 5.59
CA GLY A 152 -2.81 12.03 4.61
C GLY A 152 -3.25 12.95 3.48
N ILE A 153 -2.59 14.09 3.38
CA ILE A 153 -2.88 15.15 2.42
C ILE A 153 -1.79 15.21 1.35
N LEU A 154 -2.16 14.92 0.11
CA LEU A 154 -1.26 15.09 -1.05
C LEU A 154 -1.45 16.47 -1.64
N LEU A 155 -0.44 17.34 -1.47
CA LEU A 155 -0.40 18.68 -2.05
C LEU A 155 0.16 18.61 -3.46
N MET A 156 -0.60 19.03 -4.45
CA MET A 156 -0.24 19.09 -5.85
C MET A 156 -0.31 20.54 -6.34
N GLY A 157 0.30 20.83 -7.48
CA GLY A 157 0.31 22.16 -8.11
C GLY A 157 1.67 22.48 -8.71
N ASP A 158 1.76 23.59 -9.42
CA ASP A 158 2.95 24.02 -10.14
C ASP A 158 4.17 24.23 -9.22
N SER A 159 5.36 24.15 -9.81
CA SER A 159 6.59 24.46 -9.10
C SER A 159 6.56 25.93 -8.65
N GLY A 160 6.92 26.18 -7.38
CA GLY A 160 6.97 27.53 -6.81
C GLY A 160 5.64 28.07 -6.29
N VAL A 161 4.57 27.27 -6.27
CA VAL A 161 3.28 27.69 -5.71
C VAL A 161 3.25 27.73 -4.17
N GLY A 162 4.33 27.26 -3.51
CA GLY A 162 4.47 27.29 -2.05
C GLY A 162 4.18 25.96 -1.34
N LYS A 163 4.25 24.81 -2.04
CA LYS A 163 3.98 23.49 -1.43
C LYS A 163 4.95 23.17 -0.29
N SER A 164 6.26 23.27 -0.52
CA SER A 164 7.30 22.95 0.46
C SER A 164 7.31 23.91 1.64
N GLU A 165 7.08 25.22 1.39
CA GLU A 165 6.95 26.24 2.45
C GLU A 165 5.72 25.95 3.33
N THR A 166 4.62 25.54 2.71
CA THR A 166 3.40 25.15 3.44
C THR A 166 3.63 23.88 4.26
N ALA A 167 4.37 22.89 3.74
CA ALA A 167 4.73 21.70 4.49
C ALA A 167 5.56 22.03 5.74
N ILE A 168 6.54 22.91 5.64
CA ILE A 168 7.32 23.39 6.78
C ILE A 168 6.44 24.09 7.82
N GLU A 169 5.51 24.93 7.39
CA GLU A 169 4.58 25.58 8.32
C GLU A 169 3.70 24.56 9.04
N LEU A 170 3.20 23.55 8.33
CA LEU A 170 2.44 22.43 8.92
C LEU A 170 3.29 21.63 9.91
N VAL A 171 4.55 21.31 9.58
CA VAL A 171 5.49 20.63 10.49
C VAL A 171 5.74 21.45 11.76
N LYS A 172 5.92 22.76 11.65
CA LYS A 172 6.07 23.67 12.81
C LYS A 172 4.83 23.69 13.70
N ARG A 173 3.64 23.41 13.14
CA ARG A 173 2.37 23.28 13.85
C ARG A 173 2.14 21.91 14.48
N GLY A 174 3.10 20.96 14.33
CA GLY A 174 3.05 19.63 14.93
C GLY A 174 2.52 18.54 14.01
N HIS A 175 2.33 18.82 12.73
CA HIS A 175 2.01 17.82 11.71
C HIS A 175 3.27 17.11 11.22
N ARG A 176 3.12 16.05 10.42
CA ARG A 176 4.24 15.21 10.00
C ARG A 176 4.44 15.24 8.50
N LEU A 177 5.70 15.37 8.08
CA LEU A 177 6.12 15.26 6.69
C LEU A 177 6.34 13.79 6.32
N ILE A 178 5.86 13.37 5.15
CA ILE A 178 6.16 12.07 4.56
C ILE A 178 7.13 12.23 3.39
N ALA A 179 6.81 13.10 2.44
CA ALA A 179 7.60 13.32 1.24
C ALA A 179 7.50 14.77 0.77
N ASP A 180 8.59 15.30 0.21
CA ASP A 180 8.65 16.57 -0.52
C ASP A 180 9.19 16.31 -1.93
N ASP A 181 8.73 17.09 -2.91
CA ASP A 181 9.07 17.05 -4.32
C ASP A 181 8.58 15.80 -5.05
N ALA A 182 8.89 14.60 -4.60
CA ALA A 182 8.46 13.35 -5.22
C ALA A 182 7.77 12.43 -4.19
N VAL A 183 6.56 11.99 -4.50
CA VAL A 183 5.78 11.05 -3.71
C VAL A 183 5.63 9.75 -4.49
N GLU A 184 6.22 8.67 -3.98
CA GLU A 184 5.92 7.33 -4.48
C GLU A 184 4.58 6.87 -3.94
N ILE A 185 3.59 6.70 -4.82
CA ILE A 185 2.24 6.26 -4.48
C ILE A 185 2.10 4.79 -4.87
N ARG A 186 1.58 3.96 -3.95
CA ARG A 186 1.29 2.53 -4.17
C ARG A 186 -0.17 2.24 -3.90
N ARG A 187 -0.79 1.46 -4.77
CA ARG A 187 -2.15 0.95 -4.56
C ARG A 187 -2.08 -0.35 -3.75
N VAL A 188 -2.26 -0.26 -2.44
CA VAL A 188 -2.13 -1.41 -1.52
C VAL A 188 -3.41 -2.22 -1.36
N SER A 189 -4.55 -1.69 -1.81
CA SER A 189 -5.84 -2.40 -1.89
C SER A 189 -6.76 -1.76 -2.92
N ASP A 190 -7.97 -2.33 -3.09
CA ASP A 190 -8.99 -1.76 -3.98
C ASP A 190 -9.56 -0.42 -3.50
N LYS A 191 -9.22 0.01 -2.28
CA LYS A 191 -9.73 1.24 -1.66
C LYS A 191 -8.65 2.13 -1.05
N SER A 192 -7.36 1.75 -1.16
CA SER A 192 -6.31 2.44 -0.41
C SER A 192 -5.06 2.68 -1.24
N LEU A 193 -4.64 3.94 -1.22
CA LEU A 193 -3.34 4.41 -1.72
C LEU A 193 -2.46 4.78 -0.53
N VAL A 194 -1.19 4.41 -0.59
CA VAL A 194 -0.17 4.78 0.40
C VAL A 194 0.96 5.50 -0.32
N GLY A 195 1.34 6.65 0.23
CA GLY A 195 2.45 7.44 -0.27
C GLY A 195 3.69 7.32 0.65
N THR A 196 4.86 7.40 0.05
CA THR A 196 6.17 7.44 0.72
C THR A 196 7.14 8.33 -0.06
N ALA A 197 8.20 8.78 0.59
CA ALA A 197 9.32 9.40 -0.12
C ALA A 197 10.22 8.34 -0.76
N PRO A 198 10.80 8.58 -1.95
CA PRO A 198 11.94 7.81 -2.44
C PRO A 198 13.07 7.77 -1.40
N ASP A 199 13.76 6.61 -1.29
CA ASP A 199 14.75 6.38 -0.24
C ASP A 199 15.89 7.42 -0.23
N ASN A 200 16.31 7.87 -1.42
CA ASN A 200 17.41 8.81 -1.61
C ASN A 200 17.11 10.26 -1.21
N ILE A 201 15.83 10.66 -1.13
CA ILE A 201 15.40 12.02 -0.76
C ILE A 201 14.54 12.03 0.52
N ARG A 202 14.47 10.91 1.22
CA ARG A 202 13.64 10.78 2.43
C ARG A 202 14.02 11.79 3.49
N HIS A 203 13.04 12.53 4.02
CA HIS A 203 13.15 13.59 5.03
C HIS A 203 13.83 14.87 4.55
N PHE A 204 14.25 14.95 3.29
CA PHE A 204 14.79 16.19 2.73
C PHE A 204 13.67 17.05 2.16
N ILE A 205 13.83 18.37 2.32
CA ILE A 205 12.94 19.39 1.75
C ILE A 205 13.82 20.45 1.06
N GLU A 206 13.42 20.86 -0.14
CA GLU A 206 14.05 21.99 -0.81
C GLU A 206 13.27 23.29 -0.53
N LEU A 207 13.97 24.28 0.00
CA LEU A 207 13.44 25.63 0.26
C LEU A 207 14.20 26.67 -0.55
N ARG A 208 13.50 27.40 -1.39
CA ARG A 208 14.13 28.46 -2.20
C ARG A 208 14.78 29.51 -1.31
N GLY A 209 16.05 29.85 -1.59
CA GLY A 209 16.83 30.81 -0.82
C GLY A 209 17.52 30.25 0.41
N ILE A 210 17.16 29.03 0.87
CA ILE A 210 17.82 28.34 2.00
C ILE A 210 18.59 27.12 1.47
N GLY A 211 18.05 26.41 0.47
CA GLY A 211 18.60 25.17 -0.06
C GLY A 211 17.93 23.92 0.53
N ILE A 212 18.64 22.80 0.52
CA ILE A 212 18.14 21.51 0.98
C ILE A 212 18.34 21.38 2.50
N ILE A 213 17.28 21.08 3.22
CA ILE A 213 17.29 20.82 4.66
C ILE A 213 16.81 19.40 4.97
N ASN A 214 17.19 18.85 6.11
CA ASN A 214 16.66 17.59 6.62
C ASN A 214 15.65 17.87 7.74
N ALA A 215 14.36 17.65 7.46
CA ALA A 215 13.26 17.94 8.38
C ALA A 215 13.38 17.16 9.70
N SER A 216 13.78 15.89 9.67
CA SER A 216 13.95 15.08 10.88
C SER A 216 15.06 15.60 11.80
N ARG A 217 16.13 16.17 11.22
CA ARG A 217 17.23 16.73 12.01
C ARG A 217 16.90 18.10 12.61
N ILE A 218 16.10 18.92 11.89
CA ILE A 218 15.75 20.28 12.35
C ILE A 218 14.58 20.27 13.32
N PHE A 219 13.54 19.48 13.04
CA PHE A 219 12.28 19.48 13.80
C PHE A 219 12.10 18.24 14.69
N GLY A 220 13.06 17.29 14.66
CA GLY A 220 12.99 16.04 15.41
C GLY A 220 12.33 14.89 14.67
N ALA A 221 12.56 13.66 15.16
CA ALA A 221 12.02 12.44 14.53
C ALA A 221 10.49 12.39 14.52
N GLY A 222 9.82 13.06 15.46
CA GLY A 222 8.34 13.16 15.49
C GLY A 222 7.73 14.00 14.37
N ALA A 223 8.53 14.83 13.70
CA ALA A 223 8.10 15.69 12.60
C ALA A 223 8.02 14.98 11.25
N VAL A 224 8.43 13.73 11.17
CA VAL A 224 8.45 12.94 9.94
C VAL A 224 7.75 11.59 10.12
N LYS A 225 7.27 11.02 9.02
CA LYS A 225 6.66 9.70 8.98
C LYS A 225 7.11 9.00 7.70
N LEU A 226 7.28 7.67 7.73
CA LEU A 226 7.80 6.92 6.58
C LEU A 226 6.76 6.75 5.47
N THR A 227 5.53 6.47 5.87
CA THR A 227 4.42 6.19 4.94
C THR A 227 3.13 6.78 5.48
N GLU A 228 2.23 7.19 4.60
CA GLU A 228 0.88 7.61 4.98
C GLU A 228 -0.13 7.23 3.90
N LYS A 229 -1.36 6.90 4.33
CA LYS A 229 -2.49 6.73 3.43
C LYS A 229 -2.85 8.08 2.82
N ILE A 230 -3.17 8.11 1.52
CA ILE A 230 -3.65 9.34 0.87
C ILE A 230 -5.16 9.41 1.04
N ASP A 231 -5.61 10.39 1.81
CA ASP A 231 -7.02 10.59 2.16
C ASP A 231 -7.66 11.74 1.40
N LEU A 232 -6.87 12.74 1.01
CA LEU A 232 -7.29 13.94 0.29
C LEU A 232 -6.18 14.45 -0.61
N VAL A 233 -6.54 14.86 -1.82
CA VAL A 233 -5.64 15.59 -2.72
C VAL A 233 -6.01 17.06 -2.66
N ILE A 234 -5.03 17.95 -2.50
CA ILE A 234 -5.23 19.40 -2.57
C ILE A 234 -4.41 19.96 -3.71
N ASN A 235 -5.10 20.44 -4.74
CA ASN A 235 -4.50 21.16 -5.86
C ASN A 235 -4.33 22.63 -5.48
N ILE A 236 -3.09 23.07 -5.36
CA ILE A 236 -2.76 24.46 -5.07
C ILE A 236 -2.45 25.16 -6.39
N GLU A 237 -3.20 26.19 -6.72
CA GLU A 237 -2.99 26.98 -7.94
C GLU A 237 -2.97 28.49 -7.66
N GLN A 238 -2.32 29.25 -8.53
CA GLN A 238 -2.39 30.70 -8.43
C GLN A 238 -3.82 31.16 -8.70
N TRP A 239 -4.24 32.22 -7.99
CA TRP A 239 -5.57 32.81 -8.19
C TRP A 239 -5.77 33.25 -9.63
N ASP A 240 -6.76 32.71 -10.27
CA ASP A 240 -7.20 33.13 -11.62
C ASP A 240 -8.56 33.81 -11.55
N VAL A 241 -8.61 35.07 -12.01
CA VAL A 241 -9.84 35.89 -12.00
C VAL A 241 -10.90 35.35 -12.96
N SER A 242 -10.47 34.60 -13.99
CA SER A 242 -11.37 34.01 -14.99
C SER A 242 -12.07 32.73 -14.50
N LYS A 243 -11.55 32.09 -13.43
CA LYS A 243 -12.10 30.86 -12.88
C LYS A 243 -13.12 31.11 -11.77
N GLN A 244 -14.22 30.38 -11.82
CA GLN A 244 -15.14 30.28 -10.68
C GLN A 244 -14.65 29.21 -9.72
N TYR A 245 -14.43 29.57 -8.47
CA TYR A 245 -14.06 28.67 -7.40
C TYR A 245 -15.29 28.30 -6.58
N ASP A 246 -15.46 27.02 -6.29
CA ASP A 246 -16.54 26.57 -5.41
C ASP A 246 -16.39 27.23 -4.03
N ARG A 247 -17.47 27.90 -3.60
CA ARG A 247 -17.52 28.61 -2.30
C ARG A 247 -18.29 27.84 -1.25
N ILE A 248 -19.13 26.92 -1.67
CA ILE A 248 -20.07 26.20 -0.78
C ILE A 248 -19.53 24.82 -0.43
N GLY A 249 -18.73 24.21 -1.31
CA GLY A 249 -18.14 22.89 -1.08
C GLY A 249 -19.11 21.73 -1.30
N LEU A 250 -20.12 21.93 -2.15
CA LEU A 250 -21.09 20.89 -2.52
C LEU A 250 -20.54 19.91 -3.54
N GLU A 251 -19.73 20.38 -4.48
CA GLU A 251 -19.14 19.52 -5.50
C GLU A 251 -18.09 18.62 -4.87
N GLN A 252 -18.34 17.32 -4.94
CA GLN A 252 -17.33 16.31 -4.55
C GLN A 252 -16.35 16.09 -5.71
N GLN A 253 -15.33 16.91 -5.78
CA GLN A 253 -14.25 16.71 -6.73
C GLN A 253 -13.42 15.50 -6.34
N THR A 254 -12.92 14.75 -7.33
CA THR A 254 -12.04 13.62 -7.14
C THR A 254 -10.87 13.66 -8.11
N THR A 255 -9.70 13.21 -7.66
CA THR A 255 -8.53 12.98 -8.50
C THR A 255 -8.30 11.48 -8.65
N GLU A 256 -8.08 11.02 -9.87
CA GLU A 256 -7.79 9.62 -10.12
C GLU A 256 -6.29 9.35 -10.00
N LEU A 257 -5.91 8.42 -9.11
CA LEU A 257 -4.54 7.96 -8.90
C LEU A 257 -4.54 6.43 -8.94
N LEU A 258 -3.77 5.82 -9.83
CA LEU A 258 -3.66 4.36 -10.00
C LEU A 258 -5.03 3.66 -10.12
N GLY A 259 -6.01 4.29 -10.80
CA GLY A 259 -7.36 3.76 -10.99
C GLY A 259 -8.26 3.86 -9.75
N LEU A 260 -7.85 4.61 -8.70
CA LEU A 260 -8.69 4.93 -7.55
C LEU A 260 -9.02 6.43 -7.52
N LYS A 261 -10.29 6.74 -7.25
CA LYS A 261 -10.77 8.11 -7.06
C LYS A 261 -10.53 8.53 -5.61
N VAL A 262 -9.70 9.55 -5.42
CA VAL A 262 -9.42 10.17 -4.12
C VAL A 262 -10.15 11.52 -4.05
N PRO A 263 -10.83 11.86 -2.96
CA PRO A 263 -11.41 13.18 -2.77
C PRO A 263 -10.38 14.26 -3.06
N SER A 264 -10.78 15.34 -3.75
CA SER A 264 -9.87 16.42 -4.06
C SER A 264 -10.50 17.79 -3.89
N LEU A 265 -9.65 18.79 -3.62
CA LEU A 265 -10.02 20.21 -3.52
C LEU A 265 -9.04 21.05 -4.33
N THR A 266 -9.51 22.16 -4.88
CA THR A 266 -8.64 23.18 -5.51
C THR A 266 -8.62 24.43 -4.63
N ILE A 267 -7.43 24.80 -4.15
CA ILE A 267 -7.21 25.97 -3.30
C ILE A 267 -6.45 27.03 -4.08
N PRO A 268 -7.09 28.15 -4.41
CA PRO A 268 -6.41 29.25 -5.06
C PRO A 268 -5.58 30.07 -4.07
N VAL A 269 -4.34 30.34 -4.43
CA VAL A 269 -3.40 31.15 -3.63
C VAL A 269 -3.47 32.62 -4.00
N LYS A 270 -3.61 33.44 -2.97
CA LYS A 270 -3.38 34.90 -3.07
C LYS A 270 -2.35 35.30 -2.02
N PRO A 271 -1.56 36.36 -2.28
CA PRO A 271 -0.70 36.94 -1.26
C PRO A 271 -1.47 37.24 0.04
N GLY A 272 -0.90 36.86 1.19
CA GLY A 272 -1.50 37.06 2.50
C GLY A 272 -2.42 35.95 3.01
N ARG A 273 -2.70 34.90 2.21
CA ARG A 273 -3.42 33.71 2.71
C ARG A 273 -2.47 32.73 3.42
N ASN A 274 -2.86 32.30 4.61
CA ASN A 274 -2.16 31.23 5.30
C ASN A 274 -2.66 29.85 4.84
N LEU A 275 -1.92 29.23 3.93
CA LEU A 275 -2.28 27.93 3.36
C LEU A 275 -2.31 26.81 4.40
N ALA A 276 -1.41 26.85 5.39
CA ALA A 276 -1.38 25.81 6.42
C ALA A 276 -2.71 25.75 7.20
N VAL A 277 -3.26 26.91 7.60
CA VAL A 277 -4.57 26.96 8.29
C VAL A 277 -5.68 26.42 7.40
N ILE A 278 -5.67 26.78 6.11
CA ILE A 278 -6.70 26.30 5.18
C ILE A 278 -6.62 24.78 5.01
N ILE A 279 -5.41 24.21 4.94
CA ILE A 279 -5.19 22.76 4.83
C ILE A 279 -5.61 22.05 6.10
N GLU A 280 -5.30 22.59 7.29
CA GLU A 280 -5.78 22.07 8.57
C GLU A 280 -7.30 21.95 8.60
N VAL A 281 -8.01 23.02 8.21
CA VAL A 281 -9.47 23.02 8.14
C VAL A 281 -9.99 22.05 7.08
N ALA A 282 -9.34 21.96 5.91
CA ALA A 282 -9.71 21.02 4.85
C ALA A 282 -9.57 19.56 5.31
N ALA A 283 -8.49 19.23 6.04
CA ALA A 283 -8.30 17.89 6.63
C ALA A 283 -9.39 17.54 7.62
N MET A 284 -9.70 18.45 8.56
CA MET A 284 -10.77 18.25 9.54
C MET A 284 -12.14 18.10 8.87
N ASN A 285 -12.45 18.93 7.88
CA ASN A 285 -13.71 18.85 7.14
C ASN A 285 -13.83 17.54 6.33
N ASN A 286 -12.73 17.08 5.70
CA ASN A 286 -12.71 15.79 5.01
C ASN A 286 -13.00 14.63 5.99
N ARG A 287 -12.45 14.70 7.20
CA ARG A 287 -12.73 13.73 8.24
C ARG A 287 -14.19 13.74 8.68
N GLN A 288 -14.81 14.93 8.82
CA GLN A 288 -16.24 15.05 9.14
C GLN A 288 -17.11 14.44 8.03
N LYS A 289 -16.79 14.70 6.76
CA LYS A 289 -17.49 14.09 5.61
C LYS A 289 -17.38 12.57 5.63
N LYS A 290 -16.22 12.00 5.96
CA LYS A 290 -16.03 10.54 6.12
C LYS A 290 -16.89 9.95 7.26
N LEU A 291 -17.18 10.75 8.29
CA LEU A 291 -18.05 10.37 9.42
C LEU A 291 -19.54 10.60 9.14
N GLY A 292 -19.90 11.05 7.93
CA GLY A 292 -21.26 11.24 7.48
C GLY A 292 -21.83 12.65 7.70
N TYR A 293 -21.02 13.61 8.18
CA TYR A 293 -21.47 15.00 8.34
C TYR A 293 -20.94 15.89 7.21
N ASN A 294 -21.86 16.57 6.52
CA ASN A 294 -21.53 17.55 5.49
C ASN A 294 -22.17 18.92 5.86
N ALA A 295 -21.32 19.86 6.27
CA ALA A 295 -21.77 21.19 6.69
C ALA A 295 -22.50 21.97 5.60
N ALA A 296 -22.13 21.79 4.32
CA ALA A 296 -22.79 22.43 3.20
C ALA A 296 -24.22 21.92 3.00
N GLU A 297 -24.41 20.59 3.08
CA GLU A 297 -25.73 19.98 3.00
C GLU A 297 -26.61 20.36 4.19
N ASP A 298 -26.05 20.37 5.41
CA ASP A 298 -26.76 20.80 6.62
C ASP A 298 -27.23 22.28 6.51
N LEU A 299 -26.36 23.15 5.97
CA LEU A 299 -26.71 24.54 5.74
C LEU A 299 -27.86 24.67 4.73
N LEU A 300 -27.82 23.93 3.62
CA LEU A 300 -28.86 23.99 2.57
C LEU A 300 -30.21 23.45 3.11
N LYS A 301 -30.19 22.38 3.90
CA LYS A 301 -31.40 21.87 4.60
C LYS A 301 -32.00 22.96 5.50
N LYS A 302 -31.18 23.63 6.30
CA LYS A 302 -31.63 24.73 7.18
C LYS A 302 -32.16 25.94 6.43
N LEU A 303 -31.70 26.17 5.20
CA LEU A 303 -32.17 27.25 4.33
C LEU A 303 -33.40 26.85 3.47
N GLY A 304 -33.88 25.61 3.57
CA GLY A 304 -34.98 25.10 2.75
C GLY A 304 -34.65 24.98 1.27
N MET A 305 -33.36 24.78 0.93
CA MET A 305 -32.87 24.69 -0.44
C MET A 305 -32.64 23.24 -0.91
N THR A 306 -33.10 22.25 -0.16
CA THR A 306 -33.11 20.83 -0.51
C THR A 306 -34.52 20.31 -0.53
N ASP A 307 -34.89 19.44 -1.48
CA ASP A 307 -36.22 18.82 -1.62
C ASP A 307 -36.51 17.74 -0.56
N ASP A 308 -35.62 17.49 0.39
CA ASP A 308 -35.84 16.57 1.50
C ASP A 308 -36.74 17.26 2.54
N GLU A 309 -37.94 16.71 2.80
CA GLU A 309 -38.80 17.10 3.89
C GLU A 309 -38.01 17.10 5.22
N PRO A 310 -38.20 18.08 6.10
CA PRO A 310 -37.55 18.09 7.40
C PRO A 310 -38.02 16.82 8.18
N GLU A 311 -37.08 15.99 8.61
CA GLU A 311 -37.38 14.94 9.60
C GLU A 311 -38.05 15.63 10.79
N ASP A 312 -39.31 15.26 11.03
CA ASP A 312 -40.13 15.77 12.14
C ASP A 312 -39.49 15.31 13.48
N THR A 313 -38.55 16.12 13.96
CA THR A 313 -38.01 15.95 15.33
C THR A 313 -38.99 16.47 16.37
N THR A 314 -40.21 15.95 16.36
CA THR A 314 -41.03 15.97 17.55
C THR A 314 -40.46 14.94 18.52
N VAL A 315 -39.48 15.36 19.29
CA VAL A 315 -39.13 14.67 20.54
C VAL A 315 -40.33 14.88 21.47
N ASP A 316 -41.09 13.83 21.62
CA ASP A 316 -42.18 13.77 22.59
C ASP A 316 -41.59 13.90 24.01
N PRO A 317 -41.98 14.91 24.80
CA PRO A 317 -41.43 15.10 26.14
C PRO A 317 -42.24 14.26 27.14
N PHE A 318 -41.91 12.95 27.27
CA PHE A 318 -42.24 12.18 28.47
C PHE A 318 -41.14 11.18 28.82
#